data_bffbec4b69b2b573f016416546e23e5f
#
_entry.id   bffbec4b69b2b573f016416546e23e5f
#
_cell.length_a   1.000
_cell.length_b   1.000
_cell.length_c   1.000
_cell.angle_alpha   90.00
_cell.angle_beta   90.00
_cell.angle_gamma   90.00
#
_symmetry.space_group_name_H-M   'P 1'
#
loop_
_entity.id
_entity.type
_entity.pdbx_description
1 polymer ?
#
loop_
_entity_poly.entity_id
_entity_poly.type
_entity_poly.pdbx_seq_one_letter_code
_entity_poly.pdbx_strand_id
1 'polypeptide(L)'
;VPGIISAAGSVPYRRLARADIASFMGAGGGRGTRAVASHDEDTTTLGVEAARLAVRTAPGRTPEALWFATTRPAYLDKTNATAVAAALRLPGDVAAYDFGGALRSGMGCLVTALRSTGTTLVVAADLRDGLPTSGDEAAGGDAGAAVLVGDGPDVLAELVTAASATDEFTDRWRAPGDRTSRLWEERFGENRYLALGQEAVGRAMKAAGLGPGDVGRLVITGMHGRAVAGLTKKLGLGDGVVADDLTASVGQSGVAHPLLVLTSALEAMAGDGTPAGRAVLVVHLADGADALVLRTSGALASWHPARPVADQVANGAPISYAKFLAWRGQLQPEPPRRPEPARVSSSAAHRNEDWKFGFVGSRDRSSGALHLPPSRVSMEGGTLDDMEPVAMADATGTVVTCTIDRLAYSPSPPIVFAVVDFDGGGRYPVELTDTDAEEIRAGSRVEMTFRRLFSADGIHDYFWKGRPVRAGAGAGARVANDDASTTANANAGGRS
;
A
#
# COMPACT_ATOMS: atom_id res chain seq x y z
N VAL A 1 -12.47 -22.87 -7.61
CA VAL A 1 -11.76 -22.14 -8.67
C VAL A 1 -10.96 -21.06 -7.99
N PRO A 2 -9.64 -20.97 -8.23
CA PRO A 2 -8.82 -19.93 -7.64
C PRO A 2 -9.26 -18.54 -8.09
N GLY A 3 -9.21 -17.60 -7.16
CA GLY A 3 -9.59 -16.23 -7.40
C GLY A 3 -9.07 -15.26 -6.33
N ILE A 4 -9.48 -14.02 -6.43
CA ILE A 4 -9.14 -12.97 -5.49
C ILE A 4 -10.10 -13.03 -4.32
N ILE A 5 -9.58 -13.26 -3.09
CA ILE A 5 -10.34 -13.27 -1.83
C ILE A 5 -10.42 -11.86 -1.25
N SER A 6 -9.32 -11.12 -1.31
CA SER A 6 -9.27 -9.73 -0.86
C SER A 6 -8.19 -8.96 -1.59
N ALA A 7 -8.31 -7.64 -1.61
CA ALA A 7 -7.30 -6.77 -2.19
C ALA A 7 -7.22 -5.45 -1.40
N ALA A 8 -6.05 -4.83 -1.36
CA ALA A 8 -5.87 -3.52 -0.75
C ALA A 8 -4.74 -2.73 -1.42
N GLY A 9 -4.89 -1.42 -1.45
CA GLY A 9 -3.86 -0.48 -1.83
C GLY A 9 -3.27 0.25 -0.64
N SER A 10 -2.02 0.66 -0.73
CA SER A 10 -1.37 1.59 0.18
C SER A 10 -0.82 2.76 -0.63
N VAL A 11 -1.47 3.90 -0.52
CA VAL A 11 -1.08 5.14 -1.21
C VAL A 11 -0.48 6.08 -0.16
N PRO A 12 0.79 6.50 -0.31
CA PRO A 12 1.44 7.44 0.59
C PRO A 12 0.60 8.69 0.86
N TYR A 13 0.79 9.28 2.01
CA TYR A 13 0.01 10.46 2.41
C TYR A 13 0.34 11.72 1.58
N ARG A 14 1.60 11.90 1.17
CA ARG A 14 2.02 13.14 0.51
C ARG A 14 1.71 13.14 -1.00
N ARG A 15 1.32 14.31 -1.50
CA ARG A 15 1.00 14.56 -2.91
C ARG A 15 1.86 15.71 -3.44
N LEU A 16 2.61 15.45 -4.49
CA LEU A 16 3.30 16.49 -5.25
C LEU A 16 2.40 16.92 -6.42
N ALA A 17 2.04 18.20 -6.47
CA ALA A 17 1.42 18.76 -7.66
C ALA A 17 2.45 18.79 -8.79
N ARG A 18 2.11 18.20 -9.95
CA ARG A 18 3.06 18.15 -11.08
C ARG A 18 3.40 19.54 -11.62
N ALA A 19 2.49 20.49 -11.47
CA ALA A 19 2.71 21.89 -11.85
C ALA A 19 3.86 22.54 -11.05
N ASP A 20 4.11 22.07 -9.80
CA ASP A 20 5.18 22.61 -8.95
C ASP A 20 6.58 22.30 -9.51
N ILE A 21 6.73 21.19 -10.26
CA ILE A 21 7.97 20.85 -10.96
C ILE A 21 8.30 21.96 -11.96
N ALA A 22 7.36 22.30 -12.85
CA ALA A 22 7.57 23.35 -13.86
C ALA A 22 7.73 24.73 -13.20
N SER A 23 6.98 25.02 -12.14
CA SER A 23 7.09 26.27 -11.39
C SER A 23 8.46 26.49 -10.75
N PHE A 24 9.07 25.40 -10.25
CA PHE A 24 10.38 25.47 -9.59
C PHE A 24 11.54 25.40 -10.56
N MET A 25 11.45 24.52 -11.58
CA MET A 25 12.55 24.21 -12.51
C MET A 25 12.49 25.01 -13.83
N GLY A 26 11.36 25.67 -14.11
CA GLY A 26 11.13 26.32 -15.40
C GLY A 26 10.78 25.34 -16.55
N ALA A 27 10.73 24.04 -16.29
CA ALA A 27 10.45 22.99 -17.27
C ALA A 27 9.92 21.72 -16.60
N GLY A 28 9.41 20.79 -17.40
CA GLY A 28 8.87 19.51 -16.91
C GLY A 28 7.47 19.64 -16.31
N GLY A 29 7.11 18.69 -15.46
CA GLY A 29 5.81 18.70 -14.76
C GLY A 29 4.64 18.22 -15.60
N GLY A 30 3.46 18.77 -15.36
CA GLY A 30 2.22 18.36 -16.03
C GLY A 30 0.98 18.66 -15.19
N ARG A 31 -0.14 18.04 -15.56
CA ARG A 31 -1.40 18.14 -14.82
C ARG A 31 -1.52 17.04 -13.76
N GLY A 32 -2.33 17.31 -12.73
CA GLY A 32 -2.60 16.36 -11.65
C GLY A 32 -1.50 16.30 -10.60
N THR A 33 -1.51 15.23 -9.83
CA THR A 33 -0.58 15.00 -8.73
C THR A 33 0.14 13.66 -8.88
N ARG A 34 1.16 13.45 -8.05
CA ARG A 34 1.75 12.14 -7.83
C ARG A 34 1.80 11.85 -6.32
N ALA A 35 1.58 10.61 -5.95
CA ALA A 35 1.83 10.17 -4.59
C ALA A 35 3.34 10.09 -4.33
N VAL A 36 3.74 10.50 -3.14
CA VAL A 36 5.15 10.56 -2.73
C VAL A 36 5.31 9.86 -1.39
N ALA A 37 6.06 8.77 -1.39
CA ALA A 37 6.49 8.12 -0.17
C ALA A 37 7.34 9.10 0.67
N SER A 38 7.06 9.17 1.97
CA SER A 38 7.78 10.04 2.87
C SER A 38 9.21 9.52 3.15
N HIS A 39 10.00 10.29 3.87
CA HIS A 39 11.39 9.92 4.18
C HIS A 39 11.52 8.61 4.97
N ASP A 40 10.48 8.22 5.68
CA ASP A 40 10.39 7.02 6.51
C ASP A 40 9.59 5.87 5.84
N GLU A 41 9.19 6.04 4.59
CA GLU A 41 8.57 5.02 3.75
C GLU A 41 9.54 4.46 2.73
N ASP A 42 9.42 3.16 2.46
CA ASP A 42 10.08 2.45 1.38
C ASP A 42 9.16 1.34 0.84
N THR A 43 9.66 0.53 -0.08
CA THR A 43 8.85 -0.54 -0.70
C THR A 43 8.42 -1.60 0.32
N THR A 44 9.24 -1.87 1.36
CA THR A 44 8.88 -2.78 2.44
C THR A 44 7.73 -2.24 3.27
N THR A 45 7.79 -0.98 3.70
CA THR A 45 6.74 -0.37 4.53
C THR A 45 5.42 -0.22 3.77
N LEU A 46 5.45 0.19 2.50
CA LEU A 46 4.26 0.25 1.64
C LEU A 46 3.67 -1.14 1.40
N GLY A 47 4.53 -2.15 1.23
CA GLY A 47 4.12 -3.55 1.11
C GLY A 47 3.44 -4.06 2.38
N VAL A 48 3.99 -3.78 3.56
CA VAL A 48 3.38 -4.13 4.87
C VAL A 48 2.01 -3.50 5.02
N GLU A 49 1.88 -2.19 4.73
CA GLU A 49 0.59 -1.50 4.88
C GLU A 49 -0.48 -2.07 3.95
N ALA A 50 -0.15 -2.32 2.67
CA ALA A 50 -1.09 -2.94 1.73
C ALA A 50 -1.47 -4.37 2.16
N ALA A 51 -0.49 -5.17 2.53
CA ALA A 51 -0.66 -6.56 2.97
C ALA A 51 -1.54 -6.65 4.22
N ARG A 52 -1.29 -5.79 5.22
CA ARG A 52 -2.07 -5.70 6.46
C ARG A 52 -3.54 -5.37 6.18
N LEU A 53 -3.80 -4.40 5.30
CA LEU A 53 -5.17 -4.03 4.92
C LEU A 53 -5.87 -5.17 4.17
N ALA A 54 -5.19 -5.89 3.28
CA ALA A 54 -5.75 -7.02 2.56
C ALA A 54 -6.11 -8.18 3.51
N VAL A 55 -5.22 -8.56 4.44
CA VAL A 55 -5.47 -9.64 5.41
C VAL A 55 -6.63 -9.29 6.35
N ARG A 56 -6.77 -8.04 6.77
CA ARG A 56 -7.86 -7.58 7.66
C ARG A 56 -9.26 -7.76 7.05
N THR A 57 -9.39 -7.74 5.74
CA THR A 57 -10.68 -7.92 5.05
C THR A 57 -10.99 -9.37 4.69
N ALA A 58 -10.11 -10.31 5.07
CA ALA A 58 -10.27 -11.75 4.90
C ALA A 58 -10.08 -12.50 6.22
N PRO A 59 -10.92 -12.28 7.24
CA PRO A 59 -10.76 -12.89 8.55
C PRO A 59 -10.80 -14.42 8.46
N GLY A 60 -9.88 -15.07 9.19
CA GLY A 60 -9.74 -16.53 9.19
C GLY A 60 -8.95 -17.10 8.00
N ARG A 61 -8.47 -16.26 7.09
CA ARG A 61 -7.58 -16.68 6.00
C ARG A 61 -6.13 -16.40 6.37
N THR A 62 -5.34 -17.45 6.54
CA THR A 62 -3.89 -17.34 6.77
C THR A 62 -3.16 -17.66 5.46
N PRO A 63 -2.32 -16.77 4.95
CA PRO A 63 -1.51 -17.07 3.77
C PRO A 63 -0.52 -18.21 4.03
N GLU A 64 -0.48 -19.20 3.15
CA GLU A 64 0.53 -20.27 3.10
C GLU A 64 1.80 -19.80 2.38
N ALA A 65 1.65 -18.81 1.49
CA ALA A 65 2.76 -18.18 0.80
C ALA A 65 2.59 -16.65 0.78
N LEU A 66 3.72 -15.93 0.84
CA LEU A 66 3.82 -14.49 0.65
C LEU A 66 4.86 -14.22 -0.44
N TRP A 67 4.42 -13.60 -1.54
CA TRP A 67 5.28 -13.24 -2.66
C TRP A 67 5.35 -11.73 -2.80
N PHE A 68 6.57 -11.20 -2.67
CA PHE A 68 6.80 -9.76 -2.72
C PHE A 68 7.50 -9.35 -4.01
N ALA A 69 6.87 -8.46 -4.78
CA ALA A 69 7.41 -7.91 -6.01
C ALA A 69 7.78 -6.43 -5.85
N THR A 70 8.99 -6.08 -6.26
CA THR A 70 9.47 -4.69 -6.30
C THR A 70 10.60 -4.51 -7.30
N THR A 71 10.70 -3.33 -7.92
CA THR A 71 11.88 -2.93 -8.71
C THR A 71 12.92 -2.20 -7.86
N ARG A 72 12.63 -1.93 -6.58
CA ARG A 72 13.49 -1.21 -5.63
C ARG A 72 13.48 -1.88 -4.26
N PRO A 73 14.03 -3.09 -4.14
CA PRO A 73 14.09 -3.79 -2.87
C PRO A 73 14.95 -3.02 -1.86
N ALA A 74 14.60 -3.12 -0.58
CA ALA A 74 15.42 -2.57 0.51
C ALA A 74 16.81 -3.23 0.55
N TYR A 75 16.88 -4.52 0.23
CA TYR A 75 18.11 -5.32 0.18
C TYR A 75 18.14 -6.17 -1.10
N LEU A 76 19.32 -6.31 -1.71
CA LEU A 76 19.51 -7.15 -2.90
C LEU A 76 19.73 -8.63 -2.56
N ASP A 77 20.51 -8.94 -1.53
CA ASP A 77 20.85 -10.32 -1.14
C ASP A 77 19.93 -10.91 -0.06
N LYS A 78 19.30 -10.05 0.76
CA LYS A 78 18.36 -10.51 1.77
C LYS A 78 16.96 -10.60 1.18
N THR A 79 16.21 -11.67 1.49
CA THR A 79 14.77 -11.76 1.17
C THR A 79 13.98 -10.67 1.90
N ASN A 80 13.36 -9.77 1.15
CA ASN A 80 12.58 -8.65 1.70
C ASN A 80 11.19 -9.08 2.17
N ALA A 81 10.61 -10.08 1.53
CA ALA A 81 9.31 -10.68 1.91
C ALA A 81 9.27 -11.13 3.38
N THR A 82 10.41 -11.54 3.97
CA THR A 82 10.47 -11.94 5.39
C THR A 82 10.16 -10.80 6.35
N ALA A 83 10.51 -9.56 6.01
CA ALA A 83 10.15 -8.40 6.83
C ALA A 83 8.63 -8.13 6.79
N VAL A 84 8.00 -8.35 5.63
CA VAL A 84 6.55 -8.25 5.49
C VAL A 84 5.87 -9.35 6.29
N ALA A 85 6.34 -10.61 6.19
CA ALA A 85 5.82 -11.74 6.95
C ALA A 85 5.90 -11.51 8.46
N ALA A 86 7.05 -11.02 8.96
CA ALA A 86 7.26 -10.69 10.37
C ALA A 86 6.32 -9.58 10.87
N ALA A 87 6.14 -8.52 10.08
CA ALA A 87 5.23 -7.42 10.43
C ALA A 87 3.75 -7.86 10.48
N LEU A 88 3.37 -8.83 9.65
CA LEU A 88 2.04 -9.45 9.64
C LEU A 88 1.90 -10.59 10.66
N ARG A 89 2.99 -10.97 11.33
CA ARG A 89 3.04 -12.13 12.24
C ARG A 89 2.55 -13.42 11.58
N LEU A 90 2.94 -13.64 10.33
CA LEU A 90 2.60 -14.88 9.65
C LEU A 90 3.34 -16.06 10.28
N PRO A 91 2.78 -17.28 10.22
CA PRO A 91 3.43 -18.47 10.75
C PRO A 91 4.84 -18.68 10.18
N GLY A 92 5.73 -19.29 10.96
CA GLY A 92 7.14 -19.49 10.56
C GLY A 92 7.35 -20.46 9.39
N ASP A 93 6.32 -21.17 8.99
CA ASP A 93 6.30 -22.08 7.83
C ASP A 93 5.75 -21.41 6.54
N VAL A 94 5.36 -20.12 6.60
CA VAL A 94 4.95 -19.38 5.41
C VAL A 94 6.07 -19.34 4.36
N ALA A 95 5.75 -19.65 3.12
CA ALA A 95 6.69 -19.60 2.00
C ALA A 95 6.88 -18.15 1.50
N ALA A 96 7.82 -17.41 2.10
CA ALA A 96 8.07 -16.00 1.81
C ALA A 96 9.19 -15.82 0.76
N TYR A 97 8.86 -15.29 -0.42
CA TYR A 97 9.80 -15.12 -1.54
C TYR A 97 9.70 -13.74 -2.18
N ASP A 98 10.85 -13.25 -2.69
CA ASP A 98 10.92 -12.05 -3.51
C ASP A 98 10.82 -12.42 -5.00
N PHE A 99 10.00 -11.63 -5.72
CA PHE A 99 9.90 -11.66 -7.18
C PHE A 99 10.51 -10.38 -7.73
N GLY A 100 11.69 -10.49 -8.31
CA GLY A 100 12.54 -9.34 -8.52
C GLY A 100 12.45 -8.64 -9.85
N GLY A 101 12.85 -7.41 -9.82
CA GLY A 101 13.58 -6.58 -10.76
C GLY A 101 12.80 -5.94 -11.90
N ALA A 102 11.84 -6.58 -12.52
CA ALA A 102 11.13 -6.06 -13.68
C ALA A 102 9.73 -5.51 -13.33
N LEU A 103 9.26 -4.56 -14.11
CA LEU A 103 7.91 -3.98 -13.94
C LEU A 103 6.80 -5.03 -14.08
N ARG A 104 7.03 -6.07 -14.88
CA ARG A 104 6.09 -7.19 -15.10
C ARG A 104 5.98 -8.15 -13.91
N SER A 105 6.92 -8.10 -12.94
CA SER A 105 6.97 -9.03 -11.81
C SER A 105 5.71 -9.04 -10.96
N GLY A 106 5.07 -7.89 -10.71
CA GLY A 106 3.83 -7.81 -9.94
C GLY A 106 2.68 -8.57 -10.60
N MET A 107 2.50 -8.39 -11.91
CA MET A 107 1.51 -9.14 -12.68
C MET A 107 1.89 -10.62 -12.77
N GLY A 108 3.18 -10.93 -12.94
CA GLY A 108 3.67 -12.31 -12.93
C GLY A 108 3.36 -13.05 -11.63
N CYS A 109 3.55 -12.39 -10.47
CA CYS A 109 3.14 -12.91 -9.17
C CYS A 109 1.64 -13.20 -9.13
N LEU A 110 0.80 -12.25 -9.53
CA LEU A 110 -0.66 -12.42 -9.51
C LEU A 110 -1.10 -13.58 -10.40
N VAL A 111 -0.60 -13.66 -11.64
CA VAL A 111 -0.93 -14.76 -12.58
C VAL A 111 -0.48 -16.11 -12.03
N THR A 112 0.69 -16.17 -11.41
CA THR A 112 1.22 -17.41 -10.82
C THR A 112 0.38 -17.82 -9.62
N ALA A 113 0.02 -16.89 -8.72
CA ALA A 113 -0.82 -17.15 -7.56
C ALA A 113 -2.21 -17.66 -7.97
N LEU A 114 -2.84 -17.02 -8.97
CA LEU A 114 -4.14 -17.44 -9.51
C LEU A 114 -4.12 -18.81 -10.20
N ARG A 115 -2.95 -19.36 -10.51
CA ARG A 115 -2.77 -20.70 -11.09
C ARG A 115 -2.24 -21.74 -10.10
N SER A 116 -1.86 -21.28 -8.90
CA SER A 116 -1.35 -22.14 -7.83
C SER A 116 -2.50 -22.67 -6.96
N THR A 117 -2.20 -23.67 -6.15
CA THR A 117 -3.08 -24.15 -5.07
C THR A 117 -2.70 -23.47 -3.76
N GLY A 118 -3.63 -23.48 -2.79
CA GLY A 118 -3.42 -22.87 -1.48
C GLY A 118 -3.69 -21.37 -1.46
N THR A 119 -3.42 -20.75 -0.32
CA THR A 119 -3.67 -19.33 -0.10
C THR A 119 -2.38 -18.54 -0.23
N THR A 120 -2.30 -17.65 -1.21
CA THR A 120 -1.10 -16.84 -1.50
C THR A 120 -1.40 -15.35 -1.32
N LEU A 121 -0.59 -14.66 -0.54
CA LEU A 121 -0.60 -13.20 -0.44
C LEU A 121 0.43 -12.62 -1.42
N VAL A 122 -0.05 -12.04 -2.49
CA VAL A 122 0.76 -11.29 -3.46
C VAL A 122 0.87 -9.85 -2.99
N VAL A 123 2.09 -9.39 -2.79
CA VAL A 123 2.40 -8.01 -2.37
C VAL A 123 3.28 -7.36 -3.42
N ALA A 124 2.95 -6.15 -3.84
CA ALA A 124 3.77 -5.39 -4.76
C ALA A 124 3.92 -3.95 -4.26
N ALA A 125 5.13 -3.40 -4.30
CA ALA A 125 5.37 -2.02 -3.91
C ALA A 125 6.52 -1.42 -4.73
N ASP A 126 6.36 -0.16 -5.13
CA ASP A 126 7.41 0.56 -5.85
C ASP A 126 7.44 2.05 -5.49
N LEU A 127 8.64 2.60 -5.50
CA LEU A 127 8.92 4.02 -5.47
C LEU A 127 9.51 4.43 -6.83
N ARG A 128 8.83 5.31 -7.57
CA ARG A 128 9.28 5.70 -8.92
C ARG A 128 10.04 7.01 -8.91
N ASP A 129 11.31 6.94 -9.27
CA ASP A 129 12.16 8.12 -9.45
C ASP A 129 12.43 8.36 -10.92
N GLY A 130 12.48 9.66 -11.28
CA GLY A 130 13.00 10.17 -12.54
C GLY A 130 14.08 11.20 -12.26
N LEU A 131 14.86 11.56 -13.27
CA LEU A 131 15.69 12.75 -13.20
C LEU A 131 14.79 13.99 -13.10
N PRO A 132 15.21 15.05 -12.39
CA PRO A 132 14.47 16.31 -12.33
C PRO A 132 14.04 16.78 -13.72
N THR A 133 12.77 17.16 -13.86
CA THR A 133 12.12 17.59 -15.11
C THR A 133 11.84 16.50 -16.16
N SER A 134 12.23 15.24 -15.90
CA SER A 134 11.97 14.14 -16.83
C SER A 134 10.48 13.74 -16.87
N GLY A 135 10.08 13.09 -17.96
CA GLY A 135 8.77 12.47 -18.07
C GLY A 135 8.52 11.40 -17.00
N ASP A 136 9.57 10.65 -16.59
CA ASP A 136 9.50 9.64 -15.55
C ASP A 136 9.24 10.25 -14.15
N GLU A 137 9.85 11.41 -13.86
CA GLU A 137 9.56 12.13 -12.63
C GLU A 137 8.11 12.60 -12.60
N ALA A 138 7.65 13.21 -13.69
CA ALA A 138 6.30 13.74 -13.79
C ALA A 138 5.24 12.63 -13.77
N ALA A 139 5.45 11.54 -14.51
CA ALA A 139 4.48 10.45 -14.62
C ALA A 139 4.52 9.46 -13.45
N GLY A 140 5.67 9.33 -12.79
CA GLY A 140 5.86 8.39 -11.68
C GLY A 140 5.01 8.70 -10.46
N GLY A 141 4.84 7.70 -9.62
CA GLY A 141 4.18 7.77 -8.32
C GLY A 141 4.64 6.59 -7.44
N ASP A 142 4.33 6.64 -6.17
CA ASP A 142 4.71 5.62 -5.20
C ASP A 142 3.45 4.96 -4.64
N ALA A 143 3.46 3.64 -4.55
CA ALA A 143 2.38 2.90 -3.91
C ALA A 143 2.79 1.47 -3.56
N GLY A 144 2.00 0.86 -2.67
CA GLY A 144 1.93 -0.57 -2.45
C GLY A 144 0.53 -1.10 -2.82
N ALA A 145 0.46 -2.37 -3.15
CA ALA A 145 -0.79 -3.09 -3.32
C ALA A 145 -0.61 -4.54 -2.88
N ALA A 146 -1.66 -5.14 -2.37
CA ALA A 146 -1.66 -6.55 -2.00
C ALA A 146 -2.97 -7.22 -2.43
N VAL A 147 -2.85 -8.47 -2.87
CA VAL A 147 -3.98 -9.30 -3.28
C VAL A 147 -3.84 -10.66 -2.63
N LEU A 148 -4.84 -11.06 -1.87
CA LEU A 148 -4.95 -12.41 -1.30
C LEU A 148 -5.68 -13.30 -2.31
N VAL A 149 -5.02 -14.34 -2.74
CA VAL A 149 -5.52 -15.31 -3.72
C VAL A 149 -5.74 -16.65 -3.07
N GLY A 150 -6.80 -17.34 -3.44
CA GLY A 150 -7.12 -18.69 -2.98
C GLY A 150 -8.47 -19.15 -3.48
N ASP A 151 -8.97 -20.23 -2.90
CA ASP A 151 -10.26 -20.83 -3.23
C ASP A 151 -11.26 -20.62 -2.09
N GLY A 152 -12.55 -20.65 -2.42
CA GLY A 152 -13.61 -20.65 -1.40
C GLY A 152 -14.82 -19.79 -1.76
N PRO A 153 -15.81 -19.76 -0.87
CA PRO A 153 -17.06 -19.02 -1.10
C PRO A 153 -16.90 -17.49 -0.98
N ASP A 154 -15.80 -17.05 -0.39
CA ASP A 154 -15.42 -15.65 -0.14
C ASP A 154 -14.59 -15.04 -1.28
N VAL A 155 -14.34 -15.79 -2.36
CA VAL A 155 -13.68 -15.28 -3.57
C VAL A 155 -14.51 -14.15 -4.19
N LEU A 156 -13.94 -12.96 -4.35
CA LEU A 156 -14.57 -11.77 -4.93
C LEU A 156 -14.66 -11.85 -6.46
N ALA A 157 -13.60 -12.39 -7.07
CA ALA A 157 -13.50 -12.56 -8.52
C ALA A 157 -12.67 -13.80 -8.86
N GLU A 158 -13.23 -14.72 -9.63
CA GLU A 158 -12.61 -15.97 -10.05
C GLU A 158 -11.81 -15.80 -11.33
N LEU A 159 -10.68 -16.53 -11.46
CA LEU A 159 -9.93 -16.56 -12.70
C LEU A 159 -10.67 -17.40 -13.74
N VAL A 160 -11.03 -16.79 -14.86
CA VAL A 160 -11.56 -17.52 -16.05
C VAL A 160 -10.40 -17.98 -16.92
N THR A 161 -9.50 -17.08 -17.27
CA THR A 161 -8.31 -17.38 -18.08
C THR A 161 -7.25 -16.28 -17.94
N ALA A 162 -6.01 -16.63 -18.30
CA ALA A 162 -4.91 -15.70 -18.42
C ALA A 162 -4.08 -16.04 -19.67
N ALA A 163 -3.70 -15.03 -20.42
CA ALA A 163 -2.86 -15.13 -21.60
C ALA A 163 -1.72 -14.12 -21.54
N SER A 164 -0.56 -14.51 -22.06
CA SER A 164 0.63 -13.66 -22.12
C SER A 164 1.15 -13.60 -23.56
N ALA A 165 1.69 -12.45 -23.95
CA ALA A 165 2.50 -12.29 -25.15
C ALA A 165 3.88 -11.80 -24.72
N THR A 166 4.93 -12.50 -25.17
CA THR A 166 6.31 -12.23 -24.77
C THR A 166 7.16 -12.01 -26.00
N ASP A 167 8.00 -10.98 -25.93
CA ASP A 167 8.95 -10.66 -26.98
C ASP A 167 10.20 -10.02 -26.36
N GLU A 168 11.36 -10.20 -26.96
CA GLU A 168 12.60 -9.58 -26.50
C GLU A 168 12.82 -8.24 -27.19
N PHE A 169 12.79 -7.16 -26.43
CA PHE A 169 13.12 -5.81 -26.90
C PHE A 169 13.51 -4.92 -25.72
N THR A 170 14.35 -3.94 -25.99
CA THR A 170 14.78 -2.97 -24.98
C THR A 170 14.13 -1.61 -25.25
N ASP A 171 13.02 -1.32 -24.58
CA ASP A 171 12.34 -0.03 -24.60
C ASP A 171 12.69 0.81 -23.38
N ARG A 172 12.66 0.19 -22.21
CA ARG A 172 12.98 0.80 -20.92
C ARG A 172 13.90 -0.12 -20.15
N TRP A 173 15.00 0.41 -19.62
CA TRP A 173 15.92 -0.39 -18.81
C TRP A 173 16.56 0.43 -17.70
N ARG A 174 17.08 -0.27 -16.70
CA ARG A 174 17.87 0.27 -15.60
C ARG A 174 18.89 -0.78 -15.17
N ALA A 175 20.16 -0.45 -15.28
CA ALA A 175 21.22 -1.35 -14.81
C ALA A 175 21.26 -1.41 -13.27
N PRO A 176 21.80 -2.50 -12.66
CA PRO A 176 22.03 -2.55 -11.24
C PRO A 176 22.87 -1.36 -10.75
N GLY A 177 22.38 -0.67 -9.70
CA GLY A 177 23.01 0.54 -9.18
C GLY A 177 22.48 1.86 -9.76
N ASP A 178 21.84 1.83 -10.94
CA ASP A 178 21.20 3.03 -11.50
C ASP A 178 19.97 3.43 -10.67
N ARG A 179 19.81 4.72 -10.43
CA ARG A 179 18.63 5.26 -9.71
C ARG A 179 17.42 5.45 -10.61
N THR A 180 17.64 5.79 -11.86
CA THR A 180 16.61 6.16 -12.84
C THR A 180 16.69 5.27 -14.06
N SER A 181 15.55 5.06 -14.71
CA SER A 181 15.47 4.29 -15.94
C SER A 181 15.92 5.13 -17.14
N ARG A 182 16.36 4.44 -18.17
CA ARG A 182 16.59 4.97 -19.52
C ARG A 182 15.48 4.49 -20.44
N LEU A 183 15.21 5.23 -21.48
CA LEU A 183 14.20 4.95 -22.50
C LEU A 183 14.85 4.93 -23.88
N TRP A 184 14.36 4.05 -24.73
CA TRP A 184 14.63 4.07 -26.16
C TRP A 184 13.68 5.04 -26.88
N GLU A 185 13.38 4.80 -28.14
CA GLU A 185 12.49 5.64 -28.94
C GLU A 185 11.00 5.34 -28.63
N GLU A 186 10.22 6.37 -28.34
CA GLU A 186 8.82 6.25 -27.95
C GLU A 186 7.96 5.50 -28.97
N ARG A 187 8.13 5.76 -30.28
CA ARG A 187 7.38 5.07 -31.35
C ARG A 187 7.68 3.58 -31.43
N PHE A 188 8.92 3.20 -31.14
CA PHE A 188 9.31 1.79 -31.11
C PHE A 188 8.53 1.05 -30.01
N GLY A 189 8.60 1.55 -28.79
CA GLY A 189 7.88 0.99 -27.65
C GLY A 189 6.36 0.95 -27.87
N GLU A 190 5.77 2.06 -28.36
CA GLU A 190 4.33 2.14 -28.67
C GLU A 190 3.89 0.99 -29.58
N ASN A 191 4.58 0.79 -30.72
CA ASN A 191 4.21 -0.23 -31.70
C ASN A 191 4.35 -1.64 -31.13
N ARG A 192 5.43 -1.93 -30.37
CA ARG A 192 5.65 -3.26 -29.76
C ARG A 192 4.58 -3.57 -28.73
N TYR A 193 4.33 -2.69 -27.78
CA TYR A 193 3.31 -2.90 -26.76
C TYR A 193 1.90 -3.01 -27.32
N LEU A 194 1.56 -2.22 -28.35
CA LEU A 194 0.25 -2.34 -29.01
C LEU A 194 0.05 -3.73 -29.63
N ALA A 195 1.05 -4.24 -30.36
CA ALA A 195 0.96 -5.55 -30.99
C ALA A 195 0.82 -6.67 -29.94
N LEU A 196 1.67 -6.67 -28.93
CA LEU A 196 1.66 -7.65 -27.85
C LEU A 196 0.37 -7.58 -27.01
N GLY A 197 -0.11 -6.37 -26.73
CA GLY A 197 -1.37 -6.17 -26.02
C GLY A 197 -2.56 -6.71 -26.77
N GLN A 198 -2.65 -6.46 -28.10
CA GLN A 198 -3.70 -7.02 -28.94
C GLN A 198 -3.66 -8.54 -28.97
N GLU A 199 -2.47 -9.12 -29.06
CA GLU A 199 -2.29 -10.57 -29.06
C GLU A 199 -2.72 -11.21 -27.72
N ALA A 200 -2.26 -10.69 -26.60
CA ALA A 200 -2.61 -11.20 -25.27
C ALA A 200 -4.11 -11.08 -24.99
N VAL A 201 -4.71 -9.92 -25.28
CA VAL A 201 -6.15 -9.68 -25.11
C VAL A 201 -6.96 -10.59 -26.03
N GLY A 202 -6.58 -10.71 -27.31
CA GLY A 202 -7.27 -11.58 -28.26
C GLY A 202 -7.28 -13.04 -27.82
N ARG A 203 -6.14 -13.54 -27.31
CA ARG A 203 -6.04 -14.91 -26.76
C ARG A 203 -6.91 -15.08 -25.51
N ALA A 204 -6.87 -14.13 -24.57
CA ALA A 204 -7.63 -14.20 -23.33
C ALA A 204 -9.14 -14.16 -23.59
N MET A 205 -9.62 -13.21 -24.40
CA MET A 205 -11.03 -13.09 -24.75
C MET A 205 -11.55 -14.31 -25.50
N LYS A 206 -10.78 -14.82 -26.48
CA LYS A 206 -11.12 -16.04 -27.20
C LYS A 206 -11.25 -17.26 -26.28
N ALA A 207 -10.29 -17.42 -25.35
CA ALA A 207 -10.30 -18.53 -24.40
C ALA A 207 -11.47 -18.43 -23.40
N ALA A 208 -11.89 -17.21 -23.05
CA ALA A 208 -13.04 -16.94 -22.19
C ALA A 208 -14.39 -17.01 -22.94
N GLY A 209 -14.40 -17.08 -24.26
CA GLY A 209 -15.61 -17.02 -25.08
C GLY A 209 -16.31 -15.67 -25.06
N LEU A 210 -15.54 -14.56 -24.86
CA LEU A 210 -16.09 -13.21 -24.71
C LEU A 210 -15.91 -12.37 -25.98
N GLY A 211 -16.93 -11.58 -26.30
CA GLY A 211 -16.83 -10.45 -27.22
C GLY A 211 -16.61 -9.14 -26.49
N PRO A 212 -16.32 -8.02 -27.21
CA PRO A 212 -16.13 -6.71 -26.58
C PRO A 212 -17.31 -6.26 -25.70
N GLY A 213 -18.55 -6.56 -26.10
CA GLY A 213 -19.77 -6.20 -25.36
C GLY A 213 -19.96 -6.97 -24.04
N ASP A 214 -19.21 -8.04 -23.80
CA ASP A 214 -19.33 -8.86 -22.58
C ASP A 214 -18.41 -8.35 -21.46
N VAL A 215 -17.46 -7.47 -21.78
CA VAL A 215 -16.53 -6.89 -20.80
C VAL A 215 -17.26 -5.86 -19.94
N GLY A 216 -17.40 -6.15 -18.66
CA GLY A 216 -18.06 -5.26 -17.71
C GLY A 216 -17.14 -4.21 -17.07
N ARG A 217 -15.84 -4.48 -16.99
CA ARG A 217 -14.81 -3.56 -16.51
C ARG A 217 -13.48 -3.86 -17.19
N LEU A 218 -12.79 -2.82 -17.65
CA LEU A 218 -11.42 -2.88 -18.15
C LEU A 218 -10.47 -2.23 -17.16
N VAL A 219 -9.50 -2.97 -16.67
CA VAL A 219 -8.30 -2.49 -15.96
C VAL A 219 -7.15 -2.59 -16.95
N ILE A 220 -6.59 -1.46 -17.38
CA ILE A 220 -5.47 -1.44 -18.32
C ILE A 220 -4.36 -0.55 -17.79
N THR A 221 -3.15 -1.08 -17.74
CA THR A 221 -1.98 -0.41 -17.16
C THR A 221 -0.72 -0.65 -17.99
N GLY A 222 0.27 0.21 -17.84
CA GLY A 222 1.57 0.11 -18.48
C GLY A 222 2.35 1.41 -18.35
N MET A 223 3.67 1.33 -18.40
CA MET A 223 4.50 2.53 -18.31
C MET A 223 4.47 3.39 -19.60
N HIS A 224 4.09 2.79 -20.73
CA HIS A 224 4.02 3.48 -22.02
C HIS A 224 2.59 4.00 -22.26
N GLY A 225 2.31 5.24 -21.81
CA GLY A 225 0.95 5.81 -21.82
C GLY A 225 0.28 5.85 -23.19
N ARG A 226 1.03 6.10 -24.28
CA ARG A 226 0.46 6.07 -25.64
C ARG A 226 0.02 4.68 -26.07
N ALA A 227 0.79 3.66 -25.72
CA ALA A 227 0.42 2.27 -26.01
C ALA A 227 -0.86 1.86 -25.24
N VAL A 228 -0.94 2.23 -23.95
CA VAL A 228 -2.14 2.03 -23.13
C VAL A 228 -3.35 2.71 -23.76
N ALA A 229 -3.27 3.99 -24.08
CA ALA A 229 -4.36 4.74 -24.73
C ALA A 229 -4.74 4.16 -26.10
N GLY A 230 -3.72 3.82 -26.91
CA GLY A 230 -3.92 3.22 -28.23
C GLY A 230 -4.62 1.86 -28.18
N LEU A 231 -4.24 1.00 -27.23
CA LEU A 231 -4.89 -0.29 -27.02
C LEU A 231 -6.32 -0.13 -26.51
N THR A 232 -6.54 0.74 -25.53
CA THR A 232 -7.88 1.07 -25.01
C THR A 232 -8.81 1.48 -26.14
N LYS A 233 -8.36 2.40 -27.01
CA LYS A 233 -9.14 2.83 -28.17
C LYS A 233 -9.46 1.68 -29.14
N LYS A 234 -8.48 0.80 -29.41
CA LYS A 234 -8.65 -0.34 -30.32
C LYS A 234 -9.61 -1.40 -29.79
N LEU A 235 -9.72 -1.55 -28.48
CA LEU A 235 -10.68 -2.48 -27.86
C LEU A 235 -12.12 -2.04 -28.07
N GLY A 236 -12.39 -0.76 -28.31
CA GLY A 236 -13.71 -0.24 -28.66
C GLY A 236 -14.77 -0.46 -27.59
N LEU A 237 -14.37 -0.50 -26.32
CA LEU A 237 -15.26 -0.69 -25.19
C LEU A 237 -16.03 0.61 -24.89
N GLY A 238 -17.25 0.47 -24.38
CA GLY A 238 -18.12 1.60 -24.06
C GLY A 238 -17.56 2.52 -22.95
N ASP A 239 -18.00 3.76 -22.94
CA ASP A 239 -17.72 4.70 -21.86
C ASP A 239 -18.21 4.13 -20.52
N GLY A 240 -17.41 4.31 -19.45
CA GLY A 240 -17.72 3.77 -18.12
C GLY A 240 -17.26 2.32 -17.88
N VAL A 241 -16.85 1.57 -18.92
CA VAL A 241 -16.22 0.23 -18.77
C VAL A 241 -14.77 0.35 -18.32
N VAL A 242 -14.05 1.39 -18.77
CA VAL A 242 -12.64 1.60 -18.42
C VAL A 242 -12.53 2.11 -16.99
N ALA A 243 -11.75 1.42 -16.17
CA ALA A 243 -11.45 1.87 -14.81
C ALA A 243 -10.54 3.11 -14.83
N ASP A 244 -10.65 3.96 -13.80
CA ASP A 244 -9.65 5.01 -13.57
C ASP A 244 -8.29 4.36 -13.35
N ASP A 245 -7.31 4.75 -14.14
CA ASP A 245 -5.95 4.23 -14.08
C ASP A 245 -5.08 4.87 -12.98
N LEU A 246 -5.65 5.78 -12.20
CA LEU A 246 -5.00 6.51 -11.09
C LEU A 246 -3.75 7.32 -11.49
N THR A 247 -3.45 7.42 -12.78
CA THR A 247 -2.24 8.13 -13.22
C THR A 247 -2.31 9.63 -12.97
N ALA A 248 -3.51 10.22 -12.96
CA ALA A 248 -3.71 11.64 -12.70
C ALA A 248 -3.58 12.03 -11.23
N SER A 249 -3.86 11.11 -10.30
CA SER A 249 -3.92 11.36 -8.85
C SER A 249 -2.75 10.75 -8.08
N VAL A 250 -2.35 9.51 -8.42
CA VAL A 250 -1.28 8.74 -7.78
C VAL A 250 0.00 8.76 -8.61
N GLY A 251 -0.13 8.64 -9.93
CA GLY A 251 0.98 8.41 -10.86
C GLY A 251 1.25 6.92 -11.08
N GLN A 252 2.16 6.62 -12.00
CA GLN A 252 2.59 5.26 -12.32
C GLN A 252 3.45 4.68 -11.20
N SER A 253 2.90 3.72 -10.46
CA SER A 253 3.56 3.09 -9.31
C SER A 253 4.26 1.76 -9.63
N GLY A 254 4.81 1.63 -10.83
CA GLY A 254 5.66 0.50 -11.23
C GLY A 254 4.97 -0.85 -11.08
N VAL A 255 5.62 -1.80 -10.40
CA VAL A 255 5.10 -3.17 -10.20
C VAL A 255 3.80 -3.21 -9.39
N ALA A 256 3.56 -2.23 -8.53
CA ALA A 256 2.33 -2.13 -7.74
C ALA A 256 1.14 -1.64 -8.56
N HIS A 257 1.39 -0.92 -9.65
CA HIS A 257 0.36 -0.20 -10.39
C HIS A 257 -0.79 -1.09 -10.90
N PRO A 258 -0.55 -2.23 -11.57
CA PRO A 258 -1.64 -3.08 -12.05
C PRO A 258 -2.50 -3.64 -10.93
N LEU A 259 -1.89 -4.00 -9.78
CA LEU A 259 -2.60 -4.50 -8.62
C LEU A 259 -3.39 -3.39 -7.92
N LEU A 260 -2.83 -2.17 -7.85
CA LEU A 260 -3.50 -1.01 -7.26
C LEU A 260 -4.74 -0.60 -8.05
N VAL A 261 -4.63 -0.52 -9.38
CA VAL A 261 -5.76 -0.18 -10.26
C VAL A 261 -6.82 -1.29 -10.23
N LEU A 262 -6.41 -2.56 -10.21
CA LEU A 262 -7.33 -3.69 -10.04
C LEU A 262 -8.08 -3.60 -8.71
N THR A 263 -7.37 -3.33 -7.62
CA THR A 263 -7.97 -3.12 -6.29
C THR A 263 -9.00 -2.01 -6.32
N SER A 264 -8.63 -0.83 -6.81
CA SER A 264 -9.53 0.32 -6.92
C SER A 264 -10.76 0.03 -7.78
N ALA A 265 -10.60 -0.74 -8.87
CA ALA A 265 -11.71 -1.17 -9.71
C ALA A 265 -12.67 -2.13 -8.98
N LEU A 266 -12.13 -3.10 -8.22
CA LEU A 266 -12.96 -4.02 -7.42
C LEU A 266 -13.67 -3.28 -6.27
N GLU A 267 -13.01 -2.33 -5.62
CA GLU A 267 -13.62 -1.45 -4.60
C GLU A 267 -14.79 -0.65 -5.18
N ALA A 268 -14.61 -0.04 -6.34
CA ALA A 268 -15.68 0.70 -7.03
C ALA A 268 -16.85 -0.22 -7.40
N MET A 269 -16.55 -1.41 -7.95
CA MET A 269 -17.58 -2.39 -8.34
C MET A 269 -18.36 -2.92 -7.12
N ALA A 270 -17.70 -3.11 -5.98
CA ALA A 270 -18.36 -3.48 -4.73
C ALA A 270 -19.28 -2.35 -4.23
N GLY A 271 -18.78 -1.10 -4.23
CA GLY A 271 -19.57 0.09 -3.87
C GLY A 271 -20.79 0.34 -4.76
N ASP A 272 -20.66 0.04 -6.04
CA ASP A 272 -21.76 0.17 -7.04
C ASP A 272 -22.74 -1.01 -6.99
N GLY A 273 -22.52 -2.01 -6.13
CA GLY A 273 -23.36 -3.20 -6.06
C GLY A 273 -23.32 -4.04 -7.33
N THR A 274 -22.16 -4.11 -7.99
CA THR A 274 -21.99 -4.88 -9.23
C THR A 274 -22.40 -6.33 -9.04
N PRO A 275 -23.30 -6.90 -9.89
CA PRO A 275 -23.79 -8.26 -9.73
C PRO A 275 -22.69 -9.29 -10.02
N ALA A 276 -22.90 -10.51 -9.51
CA ALA A 276 -22.08 -11.66 -9.87
C ALA A 276 -22.11 -11.94 -11.37
N GLY A 277 -21.03 -12.53 -11.89
CA GLY A 277 -20.92 -12.95 -13.28
C GLY A 277 -20.37 -11.90 -14.24
N ARG A 278 -20.08 -10.67 -13.77
CA ARG A 278 -19.48 -9.62 -14.61
C ARG A 278 -18.03 -9.95 -14.96
N ALA A 279 -17.69 -9.83 -16.24
CA ALA A 279 -16.31 -10.03 -16.68
C ALA A 279 -15.46 -8.79 -16.43
N VAL A 280 -14.30 -8.99 -15.81
CA VAL A 280 -13.26 -7.96 -15.61
C VAL A 280 -12.06 -8.35 -16.46
N LEU A 281 -11.73 -7.54 -17.45
CA LEU A 281 -10.54 -7.70 -18.28
C LEU A 281 -9.39 -6.88 -17.67
N VAL A 282 -8.32 -7.56 -17.24
CA VAL A 282 -7.12 -6.93 -16.69
C VAL A 282 -6.01 -7.05 -17.70
N VAL A 283 -5.41 -5.93 -18.11
CA VAL A 283 -4.34 -5.87 -19.11
C VAL A 283 -3.15 -5.11 -18.56
N HIS A 284 -1.95 -5.68 -18.69
CA HIS A 284 -0.71 -5.02 -18.29
C HIS A 284 0.33 -5.07 -19.41
N LEU A 285 0.88 -3.90 -19.75
CA LEU A 285 1.91 -3.72 -20.78
C LEU A 285 3.25 -3.38 -20.11
N ALA A 286 4.15 -4.38 -20.03
CA ALA A 286 5.50 -4.22 -19.50
C ALA A 286 6.37 -5.39 -19.97
N ASP A 287 7.41 -5.14 -20.76
CA ASP A 287 8.33 -6.14 -21.32
C ASP A 287 7.59 -7.35 -21.92
N GLY A 288 6.50 -7.05 -22.63
CA GLY A 288 5.48 -7.98 -23.08
C GLY A 288 4.09 -7.48 -22.74
N ALA A 289 3.12 -8.37 -22.75
CA ALA A 289 1.75 -8.08 -22.34
C ALA A 289 1.12 -9.27 -21.63
N ASP A 290 0.34 -9.00 -20.57
CA ASP A 290 -0.49 -9.97 -19.89
C ASP A 290 -1.95 -9.53 -19.93
N ALA A 291 -2.87 -10.47 -20.15
CA ALA A 291 -4.31 -10.27 -20.14
C ALA A 291 -5.00 -11.35 -19.32
N LEU A 292 -5.75 -10.95 -18.30
CA LEU A 292 -6.54 -11.85 -17.47
C LEU A 292 -8.02 -11.53 -17.65
N VAL A 293 -8.83 -12.56 -17.69
CA VAL A 293 -10.28 -12.43 -17.55
C VAL A 293 -10.66 -12.99 -16.19
N LEU A 294 -11.21 -12.12 -15.36
CA LEU A 294 -11.80 -12.48 -14.07
C LEU A 294 -13.32 -12.41 -14.17
N ARG A 295 -14.03 -13.11 -13.31
CA ARG A 295 -15.48 -13.09 -13.21
C ARG A 295 -15.89 -12.81 -11.79
N THR A 296 -16.65 -11.74 -11.55
CA THR A 296 -17.14 -11.38 -10.21
C THR A 296 -18.05 -12.46 -9.64
N SER A 297 -17.95 -12.67 -8.33
CA SER A 297 -18.84 -13.54 -7.56
C SER A 297 -19.86 -12.73 -6.76
N GLY A 298 -20.76 -13.43 -6.04
CA GLY A 298 -21.68 -12.82 -5.11
C GLY A 298 -21.00 -12.19 -3.87
N ALA A 299 -19.79 -12.68 -3.52
CA ALA A 299 -19.06 -12.16 -2.37
C ALA A 299 -18.57 -10.71 -2.57
N LEU A 300 -18.38 -10.27 -3.82
CA LEU A 300 -17.95 -8.90 -4.11
C LEU A 300 -18.90 -7.84 -3.57
N ALA A 301 -20.21 -8.05 -3.68
CA ALA A 301 -21.22 -7.09 -3.23
C ALA A 301 -21.24 -6.90 -1.69
N SER A 302 -20.75 -7.86 -0.93
CA SER A 302 -20.65 -7.80 0.53
C SER A 302 -19.25 -7.48 1.04
N TRP A 303 -18.29 -7.32 0.14
CA TRP A 303 -16.92 -6.99 0.52
C TRP A 303 -16.77 -5.51 0.86
N HIS A 304 -16.16 -5.24 2.00
CA HIS A 304 -15.88 -3.89 2.48
C HIS A 304 -14.37 -3.71 2.68
N PRO A 305 -13.70 -2.92 1.83
CA PRO A 305 -12.28 -2.63 1.99
C PRO A 305 -12.05 -1.87 3.30
N ALA A 306 -10.99 -2.27 4.03
CA ALA A 306 -10.66 -1.63 5.31
C ALA A 306 -10.29 -0.15 5.16
N ARG A 307 -9.71 0.21 4.02
CA ARG A 307 -9.28 1.58 3.68
C ARG A 307 -9.26 1.74 2.15
N PRO A 308 -10.35 2.18 1.55
CA PRO A 308 -10.46 2.31 0.11
C PRO A 308 -9.35 3.16 -0.51
N VAL A 309 -8.89 2.80 -1.71
CA VAL A 309 -7.89 3.57 -2.46
C VAL A 309 -8.38 5.00 -2.72
N ALA A 310 -9.66 5.16 -3.04
CA ALA A 310 -10.27 6.47 -3.27
C ALA A 310 -10.16 7.38 -2.04
N ASP A 311 -10.40 6.86 -0.84
CA ASP A 311 -10.27 7.61 0.41
C ASP A 311 -8.81 8.01 0.68
N GLN A 312 -7.85 7.12 0.42
CA GLN A 312 -6.43 7.43 0.56
C GLN A 312 -5.98 8.51 -0.42
N VAL A 313 -6.52 8.52 -1.64
CA VAL A 313 -6.27 9.56 -2.64
C VAL A 313 -6.85 10.89 -2.18
N ALA A 314 -8.11 10.92 -1.72
CA ALA A 314 -8.81 12.13 -1.30
C ALA A 314 -8.19 12.79 -0.05
N ASN A 315 -7.66 11.98 0.87
CA ASN A 315 -7.07 12.44 2.13
C ASN A 315 -5.56 12.77 2.05
N GLY A 316 -4.99 12.87 0.86
CA GLY A 316 -3.58 13.22 0.68
C GLY A 316 -3.28 14.68 0.97
N ALA A 317 -2.07 14.99 1.49
CA ALA A 317 -1.62 16.35 1.76
C ALA A 317 -0.46 16.78 0.84
N PRO A 318 -0.35 18.07 0.51
CA PRO A 318 0.69 18.55 -0.39
C PRO A 318 2.09 18.41 0.18
N ILE A 319 3.07 18.27 -0.72
CA ILE A 319 4.50 18.38 -0.42
C ILE A 319 5.15 19.32 -1.43
N SER A 320 6.08 20.16 -0.97
CA SER A 320 6.83 21.02 -1.89
C SER A 320 7.81 20.20 -2.74
N TYR A 321 8.08 20.67 -3.95
CA TYR A 321 9.03 20.01 -4.85
C TYR A 321 10.45 19.94 -4.26
N ALA A 322 10.91 20.98 -3.57
CA ALA A 322 12.21 20.98 -2.91
C ALA A 322 12.30 19.89 -1.81
N LYS A 323 11.24 19.69 -1.02
CA LYS A 323 11.18 18.63 0.00
C LYS A 323 11.15 17.24 -0.65
N PHE A 324 10.42 17.08 -1.76
CA PHE A 324 10.43 15.86 -2.56
C PHE A 324 11.85 15.53 -3.05
N LEU A 325 12.57 16.48 -3.64
CA LEU A 325 13.95 16.28 -4.09
C LEU A 325 14.89 15.90 -2.94
N ALA A 326 14.73 16.54 -1.77
CA ALA A 326 15.52 16.22 -0.58
C ALA A 326 15.25 14.78 -0.09
N TRP A 327 13.99 14.36 0.01
CA TRP A 327 13.64 12.99 0.40
C TRP A 327 14.10 11.92 -0.59
N ARG A 328 14.21 12.31 -1.86
CA ARG A 328 14.79 11.44 -2.92
C ARG A 328 16.32 11.49 -2.97
N GLY A 329 16.97 12.32 -2.12
CA GLY A 329 18.44 12.50 -2.14
C GLY A 329 18.96 13.12 -3.43
N GLN A 330 18.11 13.86 -4.15
CA GLN A 330 18.47 14.65 -5.35
C GLN A 330 18.82 16.10 -4.98
N LEU A 331 18.44 16.53 -3.80
CA LEU A 331 18.87 17.77 -3.14
C LEU A 331 19.43 17.37 -1.79
N GLN A 332 20.66 17.82 -1.49
CA GLN A 332 21.32 17.53 -0.21
C GLN A 332 21.29 18.77 0.69
N PRO A 333 20.37 18.85 1.65
CA PRO A 333 20.42 19.87 2.71
C PRO A 333 21.58 19.60 3.67
N GLU A 334 21.98 20.63 4.43
CA GLU A 334 22.93 20.41 5.53
C GLU A 334 22.37 19.34 6.49
N PRO A 335 23.16 18.30 6.84
CA PRO A 335 22.71 17.28 7.75
C PRO A 335 22.48 17.84 9.16
N PRO A 336 21.60 17.25 9.95
CA PRO A 336 21.40 17.65 11.33
C PRO A 336 22.70 17.55 12.15
N ARG A 337 22.92 18.50 13.07
CA ARG A 337 24.11 18.55 13.93
C ARG A 337 24.09 17.59 15.12
N ARG A 338 23.15 16.66 15.16
CA ARG A 338 23.10 15.57 16.13
C ARG A 338 23.86 14.35 15.61
N PRO A 339 24.41 13.51 16.51
CA PRO A 339 25.04 12.27 16.09
C PRO A 339 24.06 11.38 15.30
N GLU A 340 24.59 10.69 14.29
CA GLU A 340 23.83 9.68 13.58
C GLU A 340 23.40 8.55 14.51
N PRO A 341 22.22 7.94 14.33
CA PRO A 341 21.81 6.79 15.07
C PRO A 341 22.79 5.63 14.89
N ALA A 342 23.06 4.89 15.96
CA ALA A 342 23.90 3.72 15.91
C ALA A 342 23.19 2.57 15.16
N ARG A 343 23.96 1.75 14.45
CA ARG A 343 23.45 0.56 13.75
C ARG A 343 22.74 -0.38 14.71
N VAL A 344 21.59 -0.89 14.29
CA VAL A 344 20.83 -1.91 15.03
C VAL A 344 21.60 -3.22 15.09
N SER A 345 21.62 -3.85 16.26
CA SER A 345 22.14 -5.22 16.38
C SER A 345 21.14 -6.21 15.81
N SER A 346 21.54 -6.95 14.75
CA SER A 346 20.68 -7.97 14.13
C SER A 346 20.23 -9.05 15.12
N SER A 347 21.13 -9.47 16.04
CA SER A 347 20.77 -10.47 17.05
C SER A 347 19.79 -9.95 18.10
N ALA A 348 19.88 -8.67 18.47
CA ALA A 348 18.88 -8.05 19.36
C ALA A 348 17.54 -7.84 18.65
N ALA A 349 17.56 -7.42 17.38
CA ALA A 349 16.36 -7.27 16.58
C ALA A 349 15.62 -8.61 16.43
N HIS A 350 16.34 -9.71 16.16
CA HIS A 350 15.74 -11.03 16.03
C HIS A 350 15.12 -11.54 17.34
N ARG A 351 15.79 -11.35 18.49
CA ARG A 351 15.20 -11.72 19.79
C ARG A 351 13.94 -10.94 20.17
N ASN A 352 13.77 -9.77 19.58
CA ASN A 352 12.62 -8.90 19.81
C ASN A 352 11.73 -8.76 18.57
N GLU A 353 11.71 -9.77 17.69
CA GLU A 353 11.01 -9.71 16.41
C GLU A 353 9.53 -9.40 16.58
N ASP A 354 8.83 -10.09 17.48
CA ASP A 354 7.42 -9.86 17.78
C ASP A 354 7.12 -8.42 18.19
N TRP A 355 7.95 -7.84 19.07
CA TRP A 355 7.81 -6.44 19.45
C TRP A 355 8.15 -5.50 18.31
N LYS A 356 9.28 -5.73 17.65
CA LYS A 356 9.84 -4.81 16.66
C LYS A 356 9.03 -4.78 15.36
N PHE A 357 8.68 -5.94 14.83
CA PHE A 357 7.94 -6.08 13.58
C PHE A 357 6.44 -6.23 13.81
N GLY A 358 6.04 -7.08 14.73
CA GLY A 358 4.63 -7.38 14.99
C GLY A 358 3.91 -6.42 15.92
N PHE A 359 4.64 -5.49 16.59
CA PHE A 359 4.11 -4.62 17.64
C PHE A 359 3.31 -5.38 18.68
N VAL A 360 3.92 -6.43 19.23
CA VAL A 360 3.28 -7.32 20.20
C VAL A 360 3.63 -6.90 21.62
N GLY A 361 2.64 -6.51 22.40
CA GLY A 361 2.74 -6.31 23.83
C GLY A 361 2.50 -7.57 24.62
N SER A 362 2.50 -7.48 25.95
CA SER A 362 2.12 -8.59 26.86
C SER A 362 1.03 -8.16 27.83
N ARG A 363 0.00 -8.99 27.95
CA ARG A 363 -1.11 -8.80 28.91
C ARG A 363 -0.94 -9.76 30.06
N ASP A 364 -0.94 -9.24 31.28
CA ASP A 364 -1.03 -10.06 32.50
C ASP A 364 -2.40 -10.74 32.57
N ARG A 365 -2.42 -12.07 32.66
CA ARG A 365 -3.65 -12.86 32.70
C ARG A 365 -4.45 -12.65 33.97
N SER A 366 -3.78 -12.29 35.09
CA SER A 366 -4.44 -12.10 36.38
C SER A 366 -5.02 -10.69 36.55
N SER A 367 -4.29 -9.63 36.18
CA SER A 367 -4.76 -8.25 36.34
C SER A 367 -5.38 -7.65 35.09
N GLY A 368 -5.08 -8.22 33.89
CA GLY A 368 -5.47 -7.65 32.61
C GLY A 368 -4.57 -6.51 32.15
N ALA A 369 -3.55 -6.11 32.92
CA ALA A 369 -2.66 -5.02 32.60
C ALA A 369 -1.85 -5.30 31.33
N LEU A 370 -1.84 -4.36 30.39
CA LEU A 370 -1.13 -4.46 29.10
C LEU A 370 0.18 -3.67 29.16
N HIS A 371 1.26 -4.37 28.88
CA HIS A 371 2.64 -3.82 28.91
C HIS A 371 3.18 -3.60 27.51
N LEU A 372 3.64 -2.39 27.25
CA LEU A 372 4.30 -1.93 26.01
C LEU A 372 5.59 -1.20 26.37
N PRO A 373 6.81 -1.73 26.09
CA PRO A 373 7.09 -3.02 25.46
C PRO A 373 6.65 -4.22 26.31
N PRO A 374 6.68 -5.47 25.75
CA PRO A 374 6.28 -6.66 26.49
C PRO A 374 7.19 -6.87 27.71
N SER A 375 6.59 -7.30 28.82
CA SER A 375 7.26 -7.55 30.08
C SER A 375 6.98 -8.97 30.59
N ARG A 376 7.92 -9.56 31.32
CA ARG A 376 7.75 -10.83 32.03
C ARG A 376 7.13 -10.63 33.42
N VAL A 377 7.25 -9.42 33.97
CA VAL A 377 6.73 -9.07 35.29
C VAL A 377 5.62 -8.05 35.13
N SER A 378 4.48 -8.31 35.72
CA SER A 378 3.37 -7.36 35.74
C SER A 378 3.69 -6.16 36.62
N MET A 379 3.41 -4.96 36.13
CA MET A 379 3.46 -3.73 36.93
C MET A 379 2.27 -3.63 37.91
N GLU A 380 1.21 -4.40 37.66
CA GLU A 380 0.04 -4.54 38.53
C GLU A 380 0.04 -5.92 39.18
N GLY A 381 0.38 -5.97 40.49
CA GLY A 381 0.36 -7.21 41.25
C GLY A 381 1.63 -8.05 41.25
N GLY A 382 2.63 -7.71 40.40
CA GLY A 382 3.94 -8.36 40.42
C GLY A 382 3.97 -9.80 39.89
N THR A 383 2.95 -10.26 39.16
CA THR A 383 2.89 -11.58 38.54
C THR A 383 4.07 -11.80 37.61
N LEU A 384 4.72 -12.98 37.72
CA LEU A 384 5.88 -13.36 36.91
C LEU A 384 5.51 -14.41 35.87
N ASP A 385 5.86 -14.17 34.61
CA ASP A 385 5.73 -15.09 33.48
C ASP A 385 4.30 -15.62 33.20
N ASP A 386 3.27 -14.95 33.71
CA ASP A 386 1.87 -15.26 33.40
C ASP A 386 1.29 -14.21 32.44
N MET A 387 1.91 -14.11 31.29
CA MET A 387 1.59 -13.13 30.24
C MET A 387 1.05 -13.80 28.99
N GLU A 388 0.14 -13.12 28.31
CA GLU A 388 -0.25 -13.48 26.94
C GLU A 388 0.18 -12.42 25.95
N PRO A 389 0.61 -12.81 24.71
CA PRO A 389 0.98 -11.86 23.68
C PRO A 389 -0.27 -11.17 23.11
N VAL A 390 -0.20 -9.84 22.95
CA VAL A 390 -1.29 -9.04 22.37
C VAL A 390 -0.77 -8.24 21.17
N ALA A 391 -1.36 -8.46 20.00
CA ALA A 391 -1.03 -7.69 18.79
C ALA A 391 -1.62 -6.29 18.88
N MET A 392 -0.78 -5.27 18.71
CA MET A 392 -1.14 -3.86 18.83
C MET A 392 -1.06 -3.10 17.50
N ALA A 393 -0.63 -3.75 16.43
CA ALA A 393 -0.46 -3.13 15.12
C ALA A 393 -1.73 -2.47 14.57
N ASP A 394 -2.90 -3.04 14.90
CA ASP A 394 -4.21 -2.52 14.48
C ASP A 394 -4.95 -1.73 15.57
N ALA A 395 -4.31 -1.53 16.73
CA ALA A 395 -4.87 -0.72 17.80
C ALA A 395 -4.86 0.77 17.42
N THR A 396 -5.92 1.46 17.80
CA THR A 396 -5.97 2.93 17.82
C THR A 396 -5.70 3.43 19.24
N GLY A 397 -5.39 4.72 19.36
CA GLY A 397 -5.16 5.28 20.67
C GLY A 397 -5.37 6.81 20.69
N THR A 398 -5.26 7.37 21.88
CA THR A 398 -5.41 8.81 22.11
C THR A 398 -4.08 9.39 22.60
N VAL A 399 -3.65 10.49 22.01
CA VAL A 399 -2.48 11.24 22.44
C VAL A 399 -2.74 11.84 23.82
N VAL A 400 -1.90 11.49 24.78
CA VAL A 400 -1.93 12.05 26.16
C VAL A 400 -1.15 13.35 26.21
N THR A 401 0.06 13.32 25.66
CA THR A 401 0.97 14.48 25.55
C THR A 401 1.85 14.30 24.32
N CYS A 402 2.40 15.39 23.79
CA CYS A 402 3.32 15.35 22.68
C CYS A 402 4.47 16.35 22.86
N THR A 403 5.59 16.06 22.21
CA THR A 403 6.79 16.90 22.16
C THR A 403 7.27 17.03 20.74
N ILE A 404 7.70 18.23 20.35
CA ILE A 404 8.23 18.53 19.03
C ILE A 404 9.75 18.72 19.15
N ASP A 405 10.54 17.77 18.62
CA ASP A 405 12.00 17.88 18.58
C ASP A 405 12.45 18.43 17.23
N ARG A 406 12.87 19.70 17.24
CA ARG A 406 13.37 20.41 16.05
C ARG A 406 14.85 20.15 15.78
N LEU A 407 15.55 19.50 16.72
CA LEU A 407 16.99 19.24 16.66
C LEU A 407 17.30 17.75 16.42
N ALA A 408 16.29 16.91 16.32
CA ALA A 408 16.47 15.48 16.09
C ALA A 408 17.26 15.21 14.80
N TYR A 409 18.04 14.14 14.82
CA TYR A 409 18.65 13.62 13.60
C TYR A 409 17.57 12.98 12.72
N SER A 410 17.10 13.72 11.73
CA SER A 410 16.06 13.29 10.81
C SER A 410 16.26 13.94 9.46
N PRO A 411 16.02 13.21 8.33
CA PRO A 411 15.95 13.82 7.01
C PRO A 411 14.76 14.80 6.84
N SER A 412 13.83 14.80 7.79
CA SER A 412 12.63 15.64 7.76
C SER A 412 12.25 16.15 9.16
N PRO A 413 13.09 17.00 9.80
CA PRO A 413 12.72 17.60 11.07
C PRO A 413 11.53 18.57 10.90
N PRO A 414 10.73 18.80 11.96
CA PRO A 414 10.85 18.24 13.30
C PRO A 414 10.34 16.79 13.40
N ILE A 415 10.81 16.05 14.42
CA ILE A 415 10.17 14.82 14.86
C ILE A 415 9.13 15.16 15.93
N VAL A 416 7.95 14.55 15.81
CA VAL A 416 6.89 14.65 16.82
C VAL A 416 6.83 13.33 17.59
N PHE A 417 7.08 13.38 18.90
CA PHE A 417 6.86 12.27 19.80
C PHE A 417 5.56 12.47 20.57
N ALA A 418 4.76 11.43 20.68
CA ALA A 418 3.54 11.44 21.47
C ALA A 418 3.51 10.26 22.43
N VAL A 419 3.02 10.48 23.65
CA VAL A 419 2.61 9.39 24.53
C VAL A 419 1.18 9.06 24.19
N VAL A 420 0.92 7.80 23.84
CA VAL A 420 -0.38 7.32 23.39
C VAL A 420 -0.95 6.32 24.39
N ASP A 421 -2.18 6.56 24.82
CA ASP A 421 -3.03 5.56 25.51
C ASP A 421 -3.78 4.77 24.45
N PHE A 422 -3.52 3.47 24.38
CA PHE A 422 -4.17 2.60 23.41
C PHE A 422 -5.54 2.14 23.87
N ASP A 423 -6.45 2.03 22.93
CA ASP A 423 -7.74 1.41 23.17
C ASP A 423 -7.55 -0.06 23.57
N GLY A 424 -8.20 -0.49 24.65
CA GLY A 424 -7.97 -1.81 25.23
C GLY A 424 -6.79 -1.91 26.20
N GLY A 425 -6.13 -0.79 26.50
CA GLY A 425 -5.07 -0.65 27.50
C GLY A 425 -3.66 -0.50 26.91
N GLY A 426 -2.70 -0.22 27.80
CA GLY A 426 -1.32 0.03 27.47
C GLY A 426 -1.05 1.48 27.10
N ARG A 427 0.14 1.95 27.48
CA ARG A 427 0.65 3.30 27.18
C ARG A 427 2.07 3.20 26.63
N TYR A 428 2.33 3.88 25.52
CA TYR A 428 3.66 3.85 24.91
C TYR A 428 4.00 5.18 24.20
N PRO A 429 5.25 5.66 24.29
CA PRO A 429 5.71 6.79 23.50
C PRO A 429 6.01 6.34 22.06
N VAL A 430 5.41 7.01 21.09
CA VAL A 430 5.60 6.72 19.66
C VAL A 430 6.02 7.98 18.93
N GLU A 431 6.83 7.83 17.89
CA GLU A 431 7.05 8.86 16.90
C GLU A 431 5.82 8.97 15.99
N LEU A 432 5.43 10.19 15.64
CA LEU A 432 4.31 10.43 14.73
C LEU A 432 4.80 10.74 13.32
N THR A 433 4.02 10.31 12.33
CA THR A 433 4.25 10.55 10.91
C THR A 433 2.96 10.96 10.20
N ASP A 434 3.04 11.32 8.92
CA ASP A 434 1.90 11.73 8.10
C ASP A 434 1.10 12.90 8.68
N THR A 435 1.75 13.79 9.41
CA THR A 435 1.12 14.96 10.02
C THR A 435 2.07 16.15 10.01
N ASP A 436 1.53 17.34 10.17
CA ASP A 436 2.31 18.51 10.49
C ASP A 436 2.34 18.68 12.03
N ALA A 437 3.47 19.17 12.55
CA ALA A 437 3.73 19.16 13.99
C ALA A 437 2.69 19.95 14.80
N GLU A 438 2.13 20.98 14.20
CA GLU A 438 1.14 21.89 14.81
C GLU A 438 -0.29 21.29 14.83
N GLU A 439 -0.55 20.21 14.10
CA GLU A 439 -1.87 19.57 14.06
C GLU A 439 -2.12 18.63 15.24
N ILE A 440 -1.05 18.17 15.90
CA ILE A 440 -1.14 17.18 16.98
C ILE A 440 -1.21 17.85 18.34
N ARG A 441 -2.16 17.38 19.15
CA ARG A 441 -2.39 17.84 20.53
C ARG A 441 -2.90 16.69 21.41
N ALA A 442 -2.91 16.88 22.71
CA ALA A 442 -3.59 15.97 23.63
C ALA A 442 -5.07 15.79 23.20
N GLY A 443 -5.54 14.56 23.19
CA GLY A 443 -6.84 14.15 22.69
C GLY A 443 -6.87 13.78 21.20
N SER A 444 -5.81 14.01 20.42
CA SER A 444 -5.74 13.56 19.02
C SER A 444 -5.81 12.05 18.95
N ARG A 445 -6.61 11.51 18.01
CA ARG A 445 -6.71 10.07 17.75
C ARG A 445 -5.65 9.63 16.75
N VAL A 446 -4.98 8.53 17.03
CA VAL A 446 -3.93 7.96 16.19
C VAL A 446 -4.13 6.47 15.97
N GLU A 447 -3.66 6.00 14.83
CA GLU A 447 -3.52 4.59 14.46
C GLU A 447 -2.06 4.27 14.16
N MET A 448 -1.67 3.00 14.22
CA MET A 448 -0.28 2.60 13.99
C MET A 448 -0.03 2.32 12.51
N THR A 449 1.19 2.64 12.08
CA THR A 449 1.68 2.40 10.71
C THR A 449 3.14 1.95 10.77
N PHE A 450 3.50 0.99 9.91
CA PHE A 450 4.85 0.42 9.88
C PHE A 450 5.80 1.32 9.09
N ARG A 451 6.92 1.72 9.67
CA ARG A 451 7.85 2.70 9.10
C ARG A 451 9.32 2.33 9.30
N ARG A 452 10.17 2.93 8.52
CA ARG A 452 11.62 2.93 8.72
C ARG A 452 12.00 4.11 9.59
N LEU A 453 12.50 3.87 10.81
CA LEU A 453 12.95 4.93 11.71
C LEU A 453 14.19 5.63 11.16
N PHE A 454 15.19 4.85 10.77
CA PHE A 454 16.46 5.32 10.18
C PHE A 454 17.17 4.18 9.44
N SER A 455 18.32 4.51 8.85
CA SER A 455 19.25 3.52 8.28
C SER A 455 20.65 3.88 8.75
N ALA A 456 21.40 2.87 9.20
CA ALA A 456 22.81 3.03 9.61
C ALA A 456 23.62 1.83 9.11
N ASP A 457 24.80 2.07 8.54
CA ASP A 457 25.68 1.05 7.94
C ASP A 457 24.93 0.12 6.94
N GLY A 458 23.97 0.66 6.18
CA GLY A 458 23.17 -0.10 5.23
C GLY A 458 22.07 -0.99 5.85
N ILE A 459 21.89 -0.98 7.18
CA ILE A 459 20.82 -1.68 7.87
C ILE A 459 19.67 -0.71 8.15
N HIS A 460 18.46 -1.07 7.73
CA HIS A 460 17.24 -0.32 8.01
C HIS A 460 16.65 -0.73 9.35
N ASP A 461 16.34 0.26 10.18
CA ASP A 461 15.61 0.05 11.42
C ASP A 461 14.13 0.32 11.21
N TYR A 462 13.32 -0.75 11.23
CA TYR A 462 11.88 -0.68 11.09
C TYR A 462 11.21 -0.75 12.46
N PHE A 463 10.17 0.04 12.62
CA PHE A 463 9.28 0.00 13.78
C PHE A 463 7.94 0.68 13.45
N TRP A 464 7.05 0.72 14.40
CA TRP A 464 5.72 1.32 14.29
C TRP A 464 5.74 2.79 14.71
N LYS A 465 5.12 3.64 13.91
CA LYS A 465 4.85 5.05 14.21
C LYS A 465 3.35 5.27 14.31
N GLY A 466 2.95 6.31 15.03
CA GLY A 466 1.56 6.75 15.01
C GLY A 466 1.30 7.70 13.85
N ARG A 467 0.10 7.63 13.26
CA ARG A 467 -0.41 8.64 12.33
C ARG A 467 -1.83 9.03 12.74
N PRO A 468 -2.30 10.27 12.44
CA PRO A 468 -3.66 10.66 12.74
C PRO A 468 -4.69 9.74 12.08
N VAL A 469 -5.73 9.37 12.83
CA VAL A 469 -6.91 8.70 12.26
C VAL A 469 -7.64 9.72 11.39
N ARG A 470 -7.83 9.40 10.11
CA ARG A 470 -8.57 10.24 9.15
C ARG A 470 -9.89 9.57 8.81
N ALA A 471 -10.97 10.36 8.83
CA ALA A 471 -12.27 9.87 8.40
C ALA A 471 -12.21 9.51 6.90
N GLY A 472 -12.73 8.33 6.53
CA GLY A 472 -13.01 8.02 5.13
C GLY A 472 -14.11 8.95 4.61
N ALA A 473 -14.14 9.22 3.30
CA ALA A 473 -15.14 10.07 2.68
C ALA A 473 -16.60 9.61 2.93
N GLY A 474 -16.79 8.35 3.36
CA GLY A 474 -18.09 7.78 3.75
C GLY A 474 -18.45 7.85 5.24
N ALA A 475 -17.51 8.22 6.13
CA ALA A 475 -17.75 8.23 7.59
C ALA A 475 -18.45 9.51 8.08
N GLY A 476 -18.41 10.58 7.31
CA GLY A 476 -19.06 11.86 7.67
C GLY A 476 -20.59 11.82 7.71
N ALA A 477 -21.23 10.79 7.14
CA ALA A 477 -22.69 10.66 7.13
C ALA A 477 -23.27 9.82 8.29
N ARG A 478 -22.44 9.08 9.04
CA ARG A 478 -22.93 8.22 10.14
C ARG A 478 -22.80 8.82 11.54
N VAL A 479 -21.97 9.84 11.74
CA VAL A 479 -21.79 10.46 13.07
C VAL A 479 -22.88 11.53 13.38
N ALA A 480 -23.57 12.03 12.36
CA ALA A 480 -24.60 13.06 12.56
C ALA A 480 -26.00 12.52 13.01
N ASN A 481 -26.21 11.20 13.04
CA ASN A 481 -27.51 10.63 13.40
C ASN A 481 -27.58 10.00 14.80
N ASP A 482 -26.48 9.85 15.53
CA ASP A 482 -26.52 9.26 16.88
C ASP A 482 -26.61 10.31 18.02
N ASP A 483 -26.35 11.58 17.75
CA ASP A 483 -26.48 12.64 18.75
C ASP A 483 -27.91 13.26 18.87
N ALA A 484 -28.85 12.88 18.01
CA ALA A 484 -30.19 13.45 18.02
C ALA A 484 -31.23 12.63 18.83
N SER A 485 -30.85 11.45 19.37
CA SER A 485 -31.79 10.59 20.09
C SER A 485 -31.65 10.57 21.62
N THR A 486 -30.71 11.34 22.21
CA THR A 486 -30.44 11.28 23.66
C THR A 486 -30.93 12.52 24.44
N THR A 487 -31.60 13.48 23.81
CA THR A 487 -32.08 14.69 24.49
C THR A 487 -33.62 14.82 24.66
N ALA A 488 -34.36 13.73 24.48
CA ALA A 488 -35.83 13.77 24.60
C ALA A 488 -36.36 12.79 25.69
N ASN A 489 -35.78 12.75 26.88
CA ASN A 489 -36.43 12.13 28.05
C ASN A 489 -35.84 12.59 29.40
N ALA A 490 -35.94 13.89 29.68
CA ALA A 490 -35.77 14.40 31.05
C ALA A 490 -36.59 15.65 31.25
N ASN A 491 -37.93 15.52 31.22
CA ASN A 491 -38.82 16.51 31.82
C ASN A 491 -40.26 15.95 31.91
N ALA A 492 -40.51 15.07 32.84
CA ALA A 492 -41.89 14.84 33.37
C ALA A 492 -41.80 14.08 34.71
N GLY A 493 -41.92 14.78 35.79
CA GLY A 493 -42.08 14.12 37.09
C GLY A 493 -41.68 14.95 38.29
N GLY A 494 -42.44 16.01 38.56
CA GLY A 494 -42.30 16.72 39.80
C GLY A 494 -43.54 17.56 40.10
N ARG A 495 -44.50 17.00 40.82
CA ARG A 495 -45.40 17.67 41.79
C ARG A 495 -46.43 16.69 42.31
N SER A 496 -46.26 16.23 43.51
CA SER A 496 -47.21 16.36 44.62
C SER A 496 -46.57 15.68 45.85
#